data_8f601b70bc82120b0d5025d43aa77fd1
#
_entry.id   8f601b70bc82120b0d5025d43aa77fd1
#
_cell.length_a   1.000
_cell.length_b   1.000
_cell.length_c   1.000
_cell.angle_alpha   90.00
_cell.angle_beta   90.00
_cell.angle_gamma   90.00
#
_symmetry.space_group_name_H-M   'P 1'
#
loop_
_entity.id
_entity.type
_entity.pdbx_description
1 polymer ?
#
loop_
_entity_poly.entity_id
_entity_poly.type
_entity_poly.pdbx_seq_one_letter_code
_entity_poly.pdbx_strand_id
1 'polypeptide(L)'
;MTTLYHYPLCPFSRKIRLLLGEQKIGVDLIVERYWENRKEFIKLNPSGEVPILIFDEITFCGQYAISEYIEFKYKNILPEDTKTKAENRRLIDWFDNKFYIEVSKIIINERVEKRFRSIEKGGGLPNTELIRMAIGTMNNHLKYMEYLLERRFWLVTNKIELADLTAASHISCLDYLGDIPWEKFPEIKLWYSRIKSRPSFRSILTDKIVGIPPRGNYALLDF
;
A
#
# COMPACT_ATOMS: atom_id res chain seq x y z
N MET A 1 17.67 16.45 3.80
CA MET A 1 17.66 15.23 2.96
C MET A 1 16.51 14.37 3.45
N THR A 2 15.61 13.95 2.56
CA THR A 2 14.44 13.15 2.95
C THR A 2 14.71 11.68 2.67
N THR A 3 14.58 10.81 3.68
CA THR A 3 14.89 9.38 3.55
C THR A 3 13.71 8.55 4.02
N LEU A 4 13.33 7.53 3.26
CA LEU A 4 12.26 6.59 3.60
C LEU A 4 12.81 5.17 3.68
N TYR A 5 12.77 4.60 4.88
CA TYR A 5 12.93 3.15 5.06
C TYR A 5 11.61 2.47 4.69
N HIS A 6 11.68 1.56 3.75
CA HIS A 6 10.50 0.93 3.18
C HIS A 6 10.76 -0.51 2.77
N TYR A 7 9.68 -1.25 2.51
CA TYR A 7 9.75 -2.52 1.79
C TYR A 7 8.86 -2.46 0.54
N PRO A 8 9.35 -2.90 -0.65
CA PRO A 8 8.64 -2.71 -1.92
C PRO A 8 7.22 -3.29 -1.98
N LEU A 9 6.94 -4.41 -1.30
CA LEU A 9 5.60 -4.99 -1.20
C LEU A 9 4.93 -4.78 0.16
N CYS A 10 5.35 -3.76 0.91
CA CYS A 10 4.60 -3.31 2.09
C CYS A 10 3.58 -2.25 1.65
N PRO A 11 2.26 -2.48 1.81
CA PRO A 11 1.24 -1.51 1.38
C PRO A 11 1.38 -0.17 2.11
N PHE A 12 1.75 -0.16 3.38
CA PHE A 12 1.99 1.06 4.15
C PHE A 12 3.17 1.87 3.60
N SER A 13 4.25 1.19 3.18
CA SER A 13 5.39 1.83 2.51
C SER A 13 4.98 2.42 1.16
N ARG A 14 4.20 1.69 0.37
CA ARG A 14 3.67 2.16 -0.91
C ARG A 14 2.76 3.37 -0.75
N LYS A 15 1.88 3.35 0.27
CA LYS A 15 1.03 4.50 0.61
C LYS A 15 1.85 5.77 0.83
N ILE A 16 2.92 5.68 1.63
CA ILE A 16 3.77 6.85 1.89
C ILE A 16 4.54 7.28 0.64
N ARG A 17 5.04 6.35 -0.17
CA ARG A 17 5.69 6.67 -1.46
C ARG A 17 4.74 7.40 -2.40
N LEU A 18 3.48 6.94 -2.50
CA LEU A 18 2.45 7.61 -3.30
C LEU A 18 2.14 9.01 -2.76
N LEU A 19 1.96 9.13 -1.46
CA LEU A 19 1.69 10.42 -0.80
C LEU A 19 2.82 11.42 -1.05
N LEU A 20 4.07 11.03 -0.83
CA LEU A 20 5.23 11.88 -1.10
C LEU A 20 5.33 12.27 -2.59
N GLY A 21 5.05 11.32 -3.48
CA GLY A 21 5.01 11.55 -4.93
C GLY A 21 3.93 12.54 -5.35
N GLU A 22 2.72 12.47 -4.79
CA GLU A 22 1.63 13.44 -5.03
C GLU A 22 2.00 14.84 -4.53
N GLN A 23 2.75 14.93 -3.44
CA GLN A 23 3.28 16.18 -2.90
C GLN A 23 4.56 16.66 -3.60
N LYS A 24 5.06 15.91 -4.60
CA LYS A 24 6.31 16.18 -5.32
C LYS A 24 7.53 16.28 -4.41
N ILE A 25 7.53 15.55 -3.32
CA ILE A 25 8.63 15.48 -2.37
C ILE A 25 9.62 14.41 -2.84
N GLY A 26 10.86 14.82 -3.16
CA GLY A 26 11.94 13.90 -3.47
C GLY A 26 12.37 13.14 -2.24
N VAL A 27 12.59 11.82 -2.38
CA VAL A 27 12.95 10.96 -1.26
C VAL A 27 13.94 9.89 -1.69
N ASP A 28 14.95 9.66 -0.85
CA ASP A 28 15.89 8.55 -0.98
C ASP A 28 15.28 7.30 -0.33
N LEU A 29 15.17 6.23 -1.10
CA LEU A 29 14.55 4.98 -0.67
C LEU A 29 15.60 4.01 -0.13
N ILE A 30 15.43 3.58 1.12
CA ILE A 30 16.24 2.52 1.74
C ILE A 30 15.36 1.30 1.96
N VAL A 31 15.69 0.21 1.25
CA VAL A 31 14.95 -1.04 1.42
C VAL A 31 15.32 -1.69 2.74
N GLU A 32 14.31 -1.95 3.57
CA GLU A 32 14.45 -2.62 4.86
C GLU A 32 13.62 -3.90 4.91
N ARG A 33 14.29 -5.01 5.23
CA ARG A 33 13.64 -6.29 5.55
C ARG A 33 13.28 -6.29 7.03
N TYR A 34 12.26 -5.57 7.40
CA TYR A 34 11.86 -5.29 8.77
C TYR A 34 11.74 -6.55 9.66
N TRP A 35 11.40 -7.70 9.09
CA TRP A 35 11.34 -8.98 9.81
C TRP A 35 12.71 -9.56 10.23
N GLU A 36 13.82 -8.99 9.75
CA GLU A 36 15.17 -9.35 10.19
C GLU A 36 15.52 -8.75 11.55
N ASN A 37 14.77 -7.73 11.99
CA ASN A 37 14.92 -7.04 13.26
C ASN A 37 16.35 -6.54 13.50
N ARG A 38 16.97 -5.89 12.51
CA ARG A 38 18.32 -5.35 12.63
C ARG A 38 18.38 -4.32 13.78
N LYS A 39 19.42 -4.41 14.60
CA LYS A 39 19.55 -3.57 15.81
C LYS A 39 19.50 -2.07 15.49
N GLU A 40 20.12 -1.64 14.39
CA GLU A 40 20.13 -0.24 13.95
C GLU A 40 18.73 0.22 13.54
N PHE A 41 17.97 -0.64 12.89
CA PHE A 41 16.60 -0.35 12.48
C PHE A 41 15.65 -0.28 13.70
N ILE A 42 15.79 -1.21 14.64
CA ILE A 42 15.01 -1.21 15.90
C ILE A 42 15.27 0.04 16.76
N LYS A 43 16.51 0.59 16.70
CA LYS A 43 16.80 1.88 17.37
C LYS A 43 16.05 3.06 16.74
N LEU A 44 15.81 3.04 15.43
CA LEU A 44 15.01 4.06 14.75
C LEU A 44 13.52 3.90 15.03
N ASN A 45 13.03 2.66 15.05
CA ASN A 45 11.65 2.34 15.32
C ASN A 45 11.53 1.07 16.18
N PRO A 46 11.27 1.20 17.48
CA PRO A 46 11.12 0.06 18.39
C PRO A 46 9.99 -0.92 18.01
N SER A 47 9.00 -0.51 17.20
CA SER A 47 7.98 -1.44 16.69
C SER A 47 8.53 -2.43 15.67
N GLY A 48 9.72 -2.16 15.09
CA GLY A 48 10.32 -3.01 14.08
C GLY A 48 9.60 -3.01 12.73
N GLU A 49 8.79 -2.00 12.44
CA GLU A 49 7.96 -1.95 11.24
C GLU A 49 8.36 -0.80 10.30
N VAL A 50 8.09 -0.99 9.01
CA VAL A 50 8.18 0.05 7.99
C VAL A 50 6.76 0.59 7.68
N PRO A 51 6.62 1.85 7.21
CA PRO A 51 7.66 2.82 6.84
C PRO A 51 8.22 3.64 8.01
N ILE A 52 9.48 4.11 7.85
CA ILE A 52 10.05 5.18 8.68
C ILE A 52 10.47 6.31 7.73
N LEU A 53 10.00 7.52 7.97
CA LEU A 53 10.39 8.72 7.23
C LEU A 53 11.30 9.58 8.08
N ILE A 54 12.49 9.88 7.58
CA ILE A 54 13.36 10.94 8.12
C ILE A 54 13.15 12.17 7.24
N PHE A 55 12.62 13.23 7.83
CA PHE A 55 12.24 14.45 7.12
C PHE A 55 12.58 15.66 8.00
N ASP A 56 13.35 16.61 7.45
CA ASP A 56 13.84 17.78 8.20
C ASP A 56 14.51 17.38 9.54
N GLU A 57 15.36 16.33 9.51
CA GLU A 57 16.08 15.76 10.67
C GLU A 57 15.18 15.11 11.73
N ILE A 58 13.86 15.05 11.50
CA ILE A 58 12.91 14.41 12.40
C ILE A 58 12.57 13.01 11.87
N THR A 59 12.52 12.05 12.76
CA THR A 59 12.13 10.67 12.44
C THR A 59 10.65 10.44 12.76
N PHE A 60 9.89 10.07 11.74
CA PHE A 60 8.48 9.70 11.84
C PHE A 60 8.32 8.20 11.60
N CYS A 61 7.70 7.48 12.53
CA CYS A 61 7.49 6.04 12.47
C CYS A 61 6.02 5.71 12.21
N GLY A 62 5.79 4.80 11.26
CA GLY A 62 4.46 4.32 10.93
C GLY A 62 3.68 5.22 9.98
N GLN A 63 2.89 4.56 9.13
CA GLN A 63 2.16 5.22 8.03
C GLN A 63 1.16 6.27 8.50
N TYR A 64 0.54 6.06 9.67
CA TYR A 64 -0.44 7.00 10.21
C TYR A 64 0.21 8.34 10.58
N ALA A 65 1.25 8.31 11.42
CA ALA A 65 1.96 9.52 11.86
C ALA A 65 2.58 10.28 10.67
N ILE A 66 3.18 9.54 9.72
CA ILE A 66 3.75 10.14 8.51
C ILE A 66 2.66 10.81 7.67
N SER A 67 1.52 10.14 7.45
CA SER A 67 0.41 10.70 6.66
C SER A 67 -0.17 11.96 7.32
N GLU A 68 -0.37 11.95 8.64
CA GLU A 68 -0.87 13.11 9.38
C GLU A 68 0.08 14.31 9.28
N TYR A 69 1.39 14.06 9.46
CA TYR A 69 2.37 15.13 9.36
C TYR A 69 2.41 15.75 7.95
N ILE A 70 2.44 14.93 6.90
CA ILE A 70 2.47 15.40 5.52
C ILE A 70 1.18 16.14 5.18
N GLU A 71 0.01 15.62 5.59
CA GLU A 71 -1.28 16.28 5.38
C GLU A 71 -1.34 17.64 6.08
N PHE A 72 -0.90 17.71 7.34
CA PHE A 72 -0.88 18.97 8.09
C PHE A 72 0.02 20.01 7.43
N LYS A 73 1.18 19.57 6.91
CA LYS A 73 2.17 20.46 6.29
C LYS A 73 1.74 20.97 4.91
N TYR A 74 1.11 20.13 4.08
CA TYR A 74 0.82 20.41 2.66
C TYR A 74 -0.66 20.61 2.33
N LYS A 75 -1.59 20.13 3.16
CA LYS A 75 -3.05 20.42 3.15
C LYS A 75 -3.79 20.18 1.82
N ASN A 76 -3.47 19.19 1.02
CA ASN A 76 -4.13 19.00 -0.28
C ASN A 76 -4.51 17.57 -0.65
N ILE A 77 -4.46 16.64 0.29
CA ILE A 77 -4.80 15.23 0.04
C ILE A 77 -5.96 14.70 0.89
N LEU A 78 -6.49 15.54 1.79
CA LEU A 78 -7.74 15.29 2.51
C LEU A 78 -8.75 16.39 2.22
N PRO A 79 -10.05 16.06 2.21
CA PRO A 79 -11.11 17.06 2.05
C PRO A 79 -11.10 18.11 3.18
N GLU A 80 -11.48 19.32 2.86
CA GLU A 80 -11.67 20.38 3.87
C GLU A 80 -12.97 20.17 4.65
N ASP A 81 -14.02 19.76 3.97
CA ASP A 81 -15.32 19.48 4.59
C ASP A 81 -15.23 18.30 5.56
N THR A 82 -15.73 18.52 6.78
CA THR A 82 -15.62 17.57 7.89
C THR A 82 -16.32 16.23 7.62
N LYS A 83 -17.48 16.23 6.96
CA LYS A 83 -18.22 15.00 6.66
C LYS A 83 -17.48 14.15 5.64
N THR A 84 -17.02 14.77 4.57
CA THR A 84 -16.22 14.13 3.52
C THR A 84 -14.88 13.66 4.06
N LYS A 85 -14.26 14.43 4.94
CA LYS A 85 -13.04 14.04 5.65
C LYS A 85 -13.25 12.81 6.53
N ALA A 86 -14.38 12.71 7.23
CA ALA A 86 -14.72 11.55 8.04
C ALA A 86 -14.91 10.29 7.17
N GLU A 87 -15.57 10.41 6.01
CA GLU A 87 -15.69 9.30 5.04
C GLU A 87 -14.33 8.88 4.49
N ASN A 88 -13.44 9.83 4.20
CA ASN A 88 -12.07 9.55 3.78
C ASN A 88 -11.32 8.73 4.86
N ARG A 89 -11.39 9.17 6.12
CA ARG A 89 -10.78 8.46 7.24
C ARG A 89 -11.34 7.06 7.45
N ARG A 90 -12.67 6.89 7.29
CA ARG A 90 -13.31 5.59 7.38
C ARG A 90 -12.78 4.62 6.31
N LEU A 91 -12.59 5.08 5.07
CA LEU A 91 -12.04 4.23 4.02
C LEU A 91 -10.54 3.96 4.21
N ILE A 92 -9.78 4.92 4.71
CA ILE A 92 -8.37 4.70 5.09
C ILE A 92 -8.30 3.59 6.14
N ASP A 93 -9.12 3.67 7.20
CA ASP A 93 -9.17 2.65 8.24
C ASP A 93 -9.62 1.29 7.70
N TRP A 94 -10.59 1.27 6.79
CA TRP A 94 -11.02 0.05 6.11
C TRP A 94 -9.86 -0.69 5.43
N PHE A 95 -9.01 0.04 4.68
CA PHE A 95 -7.89 -0.56 3.97
C PHE A 95 -6.71 -0.87 4.89
N ASP A 96 -6.32 0.08 5.75
CA ASP A 96 -5.15 -0.06 6.61
C ASP A 96 -5.35 -1.08 7.74
N ASN A 97 -6.58 -1.33 8.16
CA ASN A 97 -6.91 -2.29 9.21
C ASN A 97 -7.62 -3.53 8.65
N LYS A 98 -8.90 -3.38 8.26
CA LYS A 98 -9.72 -4.55 7.91
C LYS A 98 -9.17 -5.30 6.68
N PHE A 99 -8.98 -4.61 5.57
CA PHE A 99 -8.44 -5.21 4.34
C PHE A 99 -7.01 -5.73 4.55
N TYR A 100 -6.20 -4.99 5.28
CA TYR A 100 -4.83 -5.42 5.59
C TYR A 100 -4.81 -6.73 6.35
N ILE A 101 -5.55 -6.83 7.46
CA ILE A 101 -5.56 -8.02 8.33
C ILE A 101 -6.14 -9.23 7.59
N GLU A 102 -7.24 -9.04 6.88
CA GLU A 102 -7.99 -10.13 6.25
C GLU A 102 -7.40 -10.58 4.91
N VAL A 103 -6.62 -9.73 4.23
CA VAL A 103 -6.15 -9.98 2.86
C VAL A 103 -4.66 -9.73 2.70
N SER A 104 -4.24 -8.45 2.73
CA SER A 104 -2.87 -8.07 2.31
C SER A 104 -1.80 -8.73 3.15
N LYS A 105 -1.96 -8.71 4.48
CA LYS A 105 -1.01 -9.32 5.43
C LYS A 105 -0.84 -10.80 5.18
N ILE A 106 -1.95 -11.52 4.98
CA ILE A 106 -1.92 -12.97 4.75
C ILE A 106 -1.20 -13.28 3.44
N ILE A 107 -1.63 -12.67 2.35
CA ILE A 107 -1.08 -12.97 1.02
C ILE A 107 0.41 -12.59 0.93
N ILE A 108 0.79 -11.41 1.44
CA ILE A 108 2.18 -10.94 1.42
C ILE A 108 3.05 -11.83 2.32
N ASN A 109 2.61 -12.16 3.52
CA ASN A 109 3.35 -13.06 4.40
C ASN A 109 3.58 -14.42 3.74
N GLU A 110 2.52 -15.05 3.22
CA GLU A 110 2.59 -16.40 2.65
C GLU A 110 3.40 -16.46 1.36
N ARG A 111 3.25 -15.48 0.45
CA ARG A 111 3.89 -15.51 -0.86
C ARG A 111 5.26 -14.84 -0.92
N VAL A 112 5.53 -13.90 0.00
CA VAL A 112 6.73 -13.07 -0.04
C VAL A 112 7.61 -13.30 1.18
N GLU A 113 7.14 -12.92 2.37
CA GLU A 113 7.99 -12.86 3.55
C GLU A 113 8.52 -14.24 3.98
N LYS A 114 7.69 -15.28 3.95
CA LYS A 114 8.09 -16.65 4.29
C LYS A 114 9.27 -17.17 3.45
N ARG A 115 9.44 -16.69 2.22
CA ARG A 115 10.57 -17.09 1.36
C ARG A 115 11.90 -16.55 1.85
N PHE A 116 11.88 -15.43 2.58
CA PHE A 116 13.11 -14.75 3.03
C PHE A 116 13.39 -14.94 4.51
N ARG A 117 12.43 -15.46 5.28
CA ARG A 117 12.63 -15.82 6.69
C ARG A 117 13.24 -17.20 6.82
N SER A 118 14.09 -17.41 7.83
CA SER A 118 14.48 -18.76 8.24
C SER A 118 13.29 -19.56 8.78
N ILE A 119 13.35 -20.88 8.73
CA ILE A 119 12.30 -21.76 9.27
C ILE A 119 12.01 -21.43 10.73
N GLU A 120 13.03 -21.19 11.55
CA GLU A 120 12.92 -20.80 12.96
C GLU A 120 12.17 -19.49 13.18
N LYS A 121 12.19 -18.58 12.18
CA LYS A 121 11.47 -17.30 12.19
C LYS A 121 10.16 -17.34 11.41
N GLY A 122 9.59 -18.53 11.19
CA GLY A 122 8.31 -18.68 10.49
C GLY A 122 8.40 -18.63 8.97
N GLY A 123 9.59 -18.88 8.40
CA GLY A 123 9.78 -19.10 6.96
C GLY A 123 9.31 -20.46 6.51
N GLY A 124 9.38 -20.72 5.21
CA GLY A 124 9.02 -22.00 4.60
C GLY A 124 8.06 -21.91 3.44
N LEU A 125 7.37 -23.01 3.14
CA LEU A 125 6.42 -23.07 2.04
C LEU A 125 5.16 -22.26 2.35
N PRO A 126 4.55 -21.63 1.34
CA PRO A 126 3.31 -20.88 1.51
C PRO A 126 2.14 -21.83 1.87
N ASN A 127 1.30 -21.40 2.80
CA ASN A 127 0.04 -22.08 3.10
C ASN A 127 -1.02 -21.71 2.05
N THR A 128 -1.27 -22.62 1.13
CA THR A 128 -2.21 -22.42 0.01
C THR A 128 -3.67 -22.30 0.45
N GLU A 129 -4.03 -22.89 1.59
CA GLU A 129 -5.38 -22.79 2.15
C GLU A 129 -5.64 -21.38 2.68
N LEU A 130 -4.71 -20.82 3.47
CA LEU A 130 -4.79 -19.43 3.94
C LEU A 130 -4.85 -18.44 2.77
N ILE A 131 -4.04 -18.65 1.73
CA ILE A 131 -4.07 -17.81 0.53
C ILE A 131 -5.45 -17.87 -0.13
N ARG A 132 -6.04 -19.07 -0.29
CA ARG A 132 -7.36 -19.23 -0.91
C ARG A 132 -8.45 -18.54 -0.09
N MET A 133 -8.42 -18.66 1.22
CA MET A 133 -9.33 -17.96 2.12
C MET A 133 -9.20 -16.43 1.99
N ALA A 134 -7.99 -15.92 2.00
CA ALA A 134 -7.74 -14.48 1.85
C ALA A 134 -8.20 -13.94 0.48
N ILE A 135 -8.00 -14.70 -0.61
CA ILE A 135 -8.52 -14.35 -1.95
C ILE A 135 -10.05 -14.35 -1.96
N GLY A 136 -10.69 -15.32 -1.28
CA GLY A 136 -12.15 -15.35 -1.12
C GLY A 136 -12.66 -14.10 -0.40
N THR A 137 -12.01 -13.71 0.71
CA THR A 137 -12.35 -12.50 1.47
C THR A 137 -12.07 -11.23 0.66
N MET A 138 -10.96 -11.18 -0.08
CA MET A 138 -10.64 -10.08 -1.00
C MET A 138 -11.78 -9.79 -1.98
N ASN A 139 -12.39 -10.83 -2.55
CA ASN A 139 -13.52 -10.62 -3.48
C ASN A 139 -14.70 -9.88 -2.82
N ASN A 140 -14.95 -10.08 -1.53
CA ASN A 140 -16.01 -9.35 -0.81
C ASN A 140 -15.67 -7.88 -0.63
N HIS A 141 -14.40 -7.58 -0.32
CA HIS A 141 -13.92 -6.19 -0.26
C HIS A 141 -13.97 -5.50 -1.62
N LEU A 142 -13.56 -6.21 -2.68
CA LEU A 142 -13.61 -5.67 -4.03
C LEU A 142 -15.05 -5.41 -4.49
N LYS A 143 -16.03 -6.26 -4.17
CA LYS A 143 -17.45 -5.98 -4.43
C LYS A 143 -17.93 -4.69 -3.76
N TYR A 144 -17.51 -4.45 -2.51
CA TYR A 144 -17.85 -3.21 -1.84
C TYR A 144 -17.19 -1.99 -2.50
N MET A 145 -15.93 -2.11 -2.88
CA MET A 145 -15.20 -1.06 -3.58
C MET A 145 -15.81 -0.75 -4.97
N GLU A 146 -16.17 -1.80 -5.73
CA GLU A 146 -16.87 -1.69 -7.02
C GLU A 146 -18.18 -0.91 -6.87
N TYR A 147 -19.01 -1.27 -5.89
CA TYR A 147 -20.25 -0.56 -5.56
C TYR A 147 -20.05 0.93 -5.29
N LEU A 148 -18.95 1.32 -4.64
CA LEU A 148 -18.63 2.74 -4.42
C LEU A 148 -18.25 3.43 -5.73
N LEU A 149 -17.44 2.79 -6.58
CA LEU A 149 -16.91 3.34 -7.82
C LEU A 149 -17.95 3.41 -8.96
N GLU A 150 -18.97 2.55 -8.95
CA GLU A 150 -20.14 2.71 -9.84
C GLU A 150 -20.84 4.07 -9.70
N ARG A 151 -20.67 4.73 -8.56
CA ARG A 151 -21.35 5.98 -8.18
C ARG A 151 -20.42 7.15 -7.98
N ARG A 152 -19.12 6.92 -7.96
CA ARG A 152 -18.09 7.90 -7.61
C ARG A 152 -16.93 7.81 -8.59
N PHE A 153 -16.37 8.92 -8.97
CA PHE A 153 -15.18 8.94 -9.82
C PHE A 153 -13.91 8.52 -9.08
N TRP A 154 -13.78 8.91 -7.80
CA TRP A 154 -12.82 8.44 -6.82
C TRP A 154 -13.55 7.85 -5.62
N LEU A 155 -12.86 7.23 -4.69
CA LEU A 155 -13.51 6.53 -3.58
C LEU A 155 -14.37 7.42 -2.69
N VAL A 156 -14.03 8.69 -2.56
CA VAL A 156 -14.75 9.65 -1.69
C VAL A 156 -15.38 10.78 -2.46
N THR A 157 -14.61 11.50 -3.25
CA THR A 157 -15.02 12.71 -3.98
C THR A 157 -14.73 12.62 -5.49
N ASN A 158 -14.76 13.75 -6.18
CA ASN A 158 -14.36 13.88 -7.58
C ASN A 158 -12.85 14.20 -7.74
N LYS A 159 -12.09 14.19 -6.63
CA LYS A 159 -10.64 14.37 -6.60
C LYS A 159 -9.96 13.17 -5.95
N ILE A 160 -8.73 12.90 -6.36
CA ILE A 160 -7.93 11.87 -5.70
C ILE A 160 -7.58 12.33 -4.29
N GLU A 161 -7.73 11.44 -3.33
CA GLU A 161 -7.50 11.72 -1.92
C GLU A 161 -6.71 10.59 -1.25
N LEU A 162 -6.41 10.76 0.03
CA LEU A 162 -5.58 9.80 0.77
C LEU A 162 -6.22 8.39 0.82
N ALA A 163 -7.56 8.29 0.82
CA ALA A 163 -8.26 7.01 0.74
C ALA A 163 -7.94 6.25 -0.56
N ASP A 164 -7.87 6.98 -1.70
CA ASP A 164 -7.51 6.39 -2.99
C ASP A 164 -6.07 5.89 -2.99
N LEU A 165 -5.13 6.69 -2.47
CA LEU A 165 -3.73 6.29 -2.36
C LEU A 165 -3.57 5.08 -1.43
N THR A 166 -4.33 5.05 -0.33
CA THR A 166 -4.34 3.92 0.62
C THR A 166 -4.86 2.65 -0.05
N ALA A 167 -6.01 2.71 -0.70
CA ALA A 167 -6.56 1.57 -1.43
C ALA A 167 -5.60 1.08 -2.52
N ALA A 168 -5.07 2.01 -3.33
CA ALA A 168 -4.15 1.69 -4.42
C ALA A 168 -2.85 1.05 -3.92
N SER A 169 -2.35 1.44 -2.75
CA SER A 169 -1.16 0.85 -2.17
C SER A 169 -1.35 -0.64 -1.86
N HIS A 170 -2.50 -1.02 -1.30
CA HIS A 170 -2.86 -2.42 -1.06
C HIS A 170 -3.09 -3.19 -2.36
N ILE A 171 -3.94 -2.66 -3.25
CA ILE A 171 -4.25 -3.28 -4.55
C ILE A 171 -2.97 -3.49 -5.36
N SER A 172 -2.04 -2.54 -5.36
CA SER A 172 -0.79 -2.64 -6.12
C SER A 172 0.12 -3.79 -5.66
N CYS A 173 0.11 -4.12 -4.36
CA CYS A 173 0.86 -5.27 -3.86
C CYS A 173 0.26 -6.58 -4.38
N LEU A 174 -1.07 -6.67 -4.40
CA LEU A 174 -1.79 -7.86 -4.88
C LEU A 174 -1.74 -7.97 -6.42
N ASP A 175 -1.78 -6.85 -7.13
CA ASP A 175 -1.56 -6.78 -8.58
C ASP A 175 -0.15 -7.26 -8.96
N TYR A 176 0.88 -6.83 -8.21
CA TYR A 176 2.25 -7.34 -8.38
C TYR A 176 2.33 -8.86 -8.28
N LEU A 177 1.56 -9.46 -7.38
CA LEU A 177 1.49 -10.90 -7.15
C LEU A 177 0.54 -11.62 -8.12
N GLY A 178 -0.29 -10.88 -8.88
CA GLY A 178 -1.25 -11.39 -9.85
C GLY A 178 -2.51 -12.00 -9.22
N ASP A 179 -2.92 -11.48 -8.07
CA ASP A 179 -4.06 -12.01 -7.32
C ASP A 179 -5.38 -11.27 -7.59
N ILE A 180 -5.35 -10.09 -8.26
CA ILE A 180 -6.56 -9.32 -8.53
C ILE A 180 -7.31 -9.89 -9.74
N PRO A 181 -8.57 -10.29 -9.58
CA PRO A 181 -9.38 -10.79 -10.70
C PRO A 181 -10.04 -9.63 -11.48
N TRP A 182 -9.24 -8.90 -12.24
CA TRP A 182 -9.63 -7.67 -12.95
C TRP A 182 -10.90 -7.80 -13.80
N GLU A 183 -11.11 -8.97 -14.41
CA GLU A 183 -12.27 -9.23 -15.26
C GLU A 183 -13.63 -9.16 -14.53
N LYS A 184 -13.60 -9.27 -13.20
CA LYS A 184 -14.81 -9.24 -12.35
C LYS A 184 -15.15 -7.86 -11.84
N PHE A 185 -14.23 -6.90 -11.94
CA PHE A 185 -14.32 -5.58 -11.30
C PHE A 185 -13.91 -4.46 -12.25
N PRO A 186 -14.73 -4.14 -13.27
CA PRO A 186 -14.38 -3.17 -14.30
C PRO A 186 -14.20 -1.74 -13.76
N GLU A 187 -15.00 -1.32 -12.77
CA GLU A 187 -14.88 0.04 -12.22
C GLU A 187 -13.61 0.18 -11.38
N ILE A 188 -13.23 -0.87 -10.63
CA ILE A 188 -11.95 -0.89 -9.91
C ILE A 188 -10.79 -0.85 -10.91
N LYS A 189 -10.88 -1.59 -12.01
CA LYS A 189 -9.88 -1.60 -13.07
C LYS A 189 -9.68 -0.20 -13.66
N LEU A 190 -10.78 0.49 -14.01
CA LEU A 190 -10.75 1.86 -14.52
C LEU A 190 -10.18 2.85 -13.50
N TRP A 191 -10.61 2.75 -12.24
CA TRP A 191 -10.08 3.58 -11.17
C TRP A 191 -8.58 3.34 -10.95
N TYR A 192 -8.15 2.09 -10.94
CA TYR A 192 -6.75 1.73 -10.73
C TYR A 192 -5.86 2.18 -11.89
N SER A 193 -6.33 2.06 -13.14
CA SER A 193 -5.63 2.57 -14.33
C SER A 193 -5.40 4.08 -14.24
N ARG A 194 -6.40 4.85 -13.76
CA ARG A 194 -6.23 6.29 -13.50
C ARG A 194 -5.13 6.60 -12.49
N ILE A 195 -5.03 5.80 -11.42
CA ILE A 195 -3.96 5.97 -10.41
C ILE A 195 -2.61 5.53 -10.97
N LYS A 196 -2.55 4.38 -11.62
CA LYS A 196 -1.34 3.82 -12.22
C LYS A 196 -0.66 4.77 -13.21
N SER A 197 -1.46 5.55 -13.95
CA SER A 197 -0.95 6.52 -14.93
C SER A 197 -0.34 7.78 -14.30
N ARG A 198 -0.53 8.01 -12.99
CA ARG A 198 0.01 9.19 -12.31
C ARG A 198 1.53 9.12 -12.16
N PRO A 199 2.22 10.28 -12.25
CA PRO A 199 3.67 10.33 -12.04
C PRO A 199 4.13 9.75 -10.70
N SER A 200 3.33 9.92 -9.63
CA SER A 200 3.59 9.37 -8.29
C SER A 200 3.68 7.84 -8.27
N PHE A 201 2.96 7.16 -9.17
CA PHE A 201 2.92 5.70 -9.23
C PHE A 201 4.11 5.07 -9.96
N ARG A 202 4.85 5.83 -10.78
CA ARG A 202 5.95 5.31 -11.61
C ARG A 202 7.03 4.59 -10.79
N SER A 203 7.38 5.14 -9.63
CA SER A 203 8.40 4.52 -8.76
C SER A 203 7.97 3.15 -8.25
N ILE A 204 6.67 2.92 -8.05
CA ILE A 204 6.11 1.65 -7.60
C ILE A 204 6.13 0.60 -8.71
N LEU A 205 5.85 1.00 -9.95
CA LEU A 205 5.87 0.10 -11.11
C LEU A 205 7.27 -0.45 -11.43
N THR A 206 8.32 0.26 -11.00
CA THR A 206 9.71 -0.16 -11.20
C THR A 206 10.23 -1.09 -10.11
N ASP A 207 9.47 -1.32 -9.05
CA ASP A 207 9.87 -2.23 -7.96
C ASP A 207 10.11 -3.64 -8.49
N LYS A 208 11.24 -4.22 -8.07
CA LYS A 208 11.59 -5.61 -8.37
C LYS A 208 12.05 -6.29 -7.09
N ILE A 209 11.49 -7.46 -6.82
CA ILE A 209 11.93 -8.30 -5.71
C ILE A 209 12.67 -9.50 -6.27
N VAL A 210 13.88 -9.70 -5.79
CA VAL A 210 14.71 -10.84 -6.20
C VAL A 210 13.96 -12.15 -5.91
N GLY A 211 13.82 -12.99 -6.94
CA GLY A 211 13.10 -14.26 -6.83
C GLY A 211 11.57 -14.19 -6.86
N ILE A 212 10.99 -12.97 -6.94
CA ILE A 212 9.55 -12.78 -7.06
C ILE A 212 9.31 -11.69 -8.13
N PRO A 213 9.38 -11.99 -9.42
CA PRO A 213 9.08 -11.02 -10.47
C PRO A 213 7.60 -10.64 -10.45
N PRO A 214 7.25 -9.40 -10.88
CA PRO A 214 5.85 -9.02 -11.04
C PRO A 214 5.14 -9.93 -12.03
N ARG A 215 3.88 -10.20 -11.79
CA ARG A 215 3.07 -11.08 -12.63
C ARG A 215 2.22 -10.30 -13.63
N GLY A 216 1.93 -10.97 -14.77
CA GLY A 216 1.02 -10.44 -15.78
C GLY A 216 1.44 -9.09 -16.32
N ASN A 217 0.46 -8.23 -16.47
CA ASN A 217 0.60 -6.89 -17.05
C ASN A 217 0.85 -5.80 -15.98
N TYR A 218 1.45 -6.17 -14.84
CA TYR A 218 1.65 -5.24 -13.71
C TYR A 218 2.26 -3.90 -14.09
N ALA A 219 3.25 -3.88 -14.96
CA ALA A 219 3.91 -2.65 -15.38
C ALA A 219 3.18 -1.91 -16.53
N LEU A 220 2.18 -2.53 -17.15
CA LEU A 220 1.39 -1.91 -18.23
C LEU A 220 0.33 -1.00 -17.63
N LEU A 221 0.10 0.16 -18.27
CA LEU A 221 -0.94 1.09 -17.87
C LEU A 221 -2.32 0.62 -18.37
N ASP A 222 -2.34 -0.02 -19.54
CA ASP A 222 -3.51 -0.65 -20.15
C ASP A 222 -3.39 -2.17 -19.97
N PHE A 223 -4.20 -2.76 -19.13
CA PHE A 223 -4.14 -4.18 -18.77
C PHE A 223 -5.54 -4.81 -18.69
#